data_e6696d8255e32aea06865f85856d6336
#
_entry.id   e6696d8255e32aea06865f85856d6336
#
_cell.length_a   1.000
_cell.length_b   1.000
_cell.length_c   1.000
_cell.angle_alpha   90.00
_cell.angle_beta   90.00
_cell.angle_gamma   90.00
#
_symmetry.space_group_name_H-M   'P 1'
#
loop_
_entity.id
_entity.type
_entity.pdbx_description
1 polymer ?
#
loop_
_entity_poly.entity_id
_entity_poly.type
_entity_poly.pdbx_seq_one_letter_code
_entity_poly.pdbx_strand_id
1 'polypeptide(L)'
;MTKILIRDYRQQDWSRIEEIHDNARKIELHLAGLDDAFVPLEQAAVNEGLFDYTVCVALINDNVVGFVAYSDDEIAWLYVAPDSMRQGVGKSLIMHVIENTTHRPLELEVLAGNYPALYLYETMGFETIEICSGVMPGNESFEVKVHCMQQKND
;
A
#
# COMPACT_ATOMS: atom_id res chain seq x y z
N MET A 1 -4.22 -14.42 -20.16
CA MET A 1 -3.89 -14.19 -18.74
C MET A 1 -2.78 -13.17 -18.61
N THR A 2 -2.98 -12.21 -17.76
CA THR A 2 -1.96 -11.20 -17.47
C THR A 2 -0.87 -11.79 -16.58
N LYS A 3 0.38 -11.74 -17.03
CA LYS A 3 1.51 -12.19 -16.23
C LYS A 3 2.08 -11.03 -15.45
N ILE A 4 2.16 -11.18 -14.14
CA ILE A 4 2.69 -10.17 -13.23
C ILE A 4 4.03 -10.66 -12.70
N LEU A 5 5.07 -9.86 -12.88
CA LEU A 5 6.41 -10.13 -12.37
C LEU A 5 6.68 -9.20 -11.20
N ILE A 6 7.26 -9.73 -10.12
CA ILE A 6 7.65 -8.91 -8.96
C ILE A 6 9.15 -9.03 -8.78
N ARG A 7 9.81 -7.89 -8.61
CA ARG A 7 11.25 -7.83 -8.35
C ARG A 7 11.59 -6.71 -7.37
N ASP A 8 12.80 -6.71 -6.88
CA ASP A 8 13.27 -5.65 -5.99
C ASP A 8 13.28 -4.30 -6.72
N TYR A 9 13.00 -3.25 -5.96
CA TYR A 9 13.08 -1.88 -6.42
C TYR A 9 14.49 -1.54 -6.90
N ARG A 10 14.56 -0.73 -7.96
CA ARG A 10 15.81 -0.15 -8.50
C ARG A 10 15.61 1.36 -8.58
N GLN A 11 16.71 2.09 -8.49
CA GLN A 11 16.66 3.56 -8.52
C GLN A 11 15.93 4.10 -9.76
N GLN A 12 16.08 3.45 -10.91
CA GLN A 12 15.36 3.87 -12.13
C GLN A 12 13.84 3.72 -12.05
N ASP A 13 13.32 3.02 -11.04
CA ASP A 13 11.88 2.87 -10.85
C ASP A 13 11.27 4.07 -10.14
N TRP A 14 12.08 4.95 -9.55
CA TRP A 14 11.60 6.03 -8.69
C TRP A 14 10.52 6.88 -9.34
N SER A 15 10.78 7.41 -10.54
CA SER A 15 9.82 8.29 -11.22
C SER A 15 8.46 7.60 -11.40
N ARG A 16 8.48 6.31 -11.68
CA ARG A 16 7.25 5.57 -11.93
C ARG A 16 6.50 5.28 -10.63
N ILE A 17 7.18 4.86 -9.56
CA ILE A 17 6.48 4.62 -8.29
C ILE A 17 5.97 5.92 -7.68
N GLU A 18 6.66 7.02 -7.90
CA GLU A 18 6.21 8.36 -7.50
C GLU A 18 4.88 8.70 -8.18
N GLU A 19 4.80 8.52 -9.49
CA GLU A 19 3.58 8.74 -10.26
C GLU A 19 2.44 7.83 -9.78
N ILE A 20 2.73 6.54 -9.60
CA ILE A 20 1.74 5.57 -9.13
C ILE A 20 1.19 5.97 -7.77
N HIS A 21 2.07 6.27 -6.82
CA HIS A 21 1.68 6.68 -5.47
C HIS A 21 0.80 7.92 -5.51
N ASP A 22 1.27 8.97 -6.19
CA ASP A 22 0.58 10.25 -6.17
C ASP A 22 -0.82 10.12 -6.76
N ASN A 23 -0.96 9.40 -7.88
CA ASN A 23 -2.26 9.19 -8.50
C ASN A 23 -3.18 8.32 -7.64
N ALA A 24 -2.68 7.21 -7.13
CA ALA A 24 -3.47 6.29 -6.30
C ALA A 24 -3.81 6.91 -4.94
N ARG A 25 -2.88 7.62 -4.32
CA ARG A 25 -3.11 8.25 -3.01
C ARG A 25 -4.20 9.32 -3.08
N LYS A 26 -4.24 10.08 -4.17
CA LYS A 26 -5.31 11.10 -4.36
C LYS A 26 -6.68 10.45 -4.40
N ILE A 27 -6.81 9.30 -5.07
CA ILE A 27 -8.07 8.56 -5.11
C ILE A 27 -8.43 8.05 -3.71
N GLU A 28 -7.45 7.48 -3.02
CA GLU A 28 -7.61 6.95 -1.66
C GLU A 28 -8.08 8.04 -0.69
N LEU A 29 -7.45 9.21 -0.74
CA LEU A 29 -7.82 10.35 0.10
C LEU A 29 -9.21 10.88 -0.25
N HIS A 30 -9.55 10.90 -1.54
CA HIS A 30 -10.88 11.33 -1.98
C HIS A 30 -11.96 10.42 -1.40
N LEU A 31 -11.76 9.10 -1.42
CA LEU A 31 -12.68 8.14 -0.83
C LEU A 31 -12.87 8.34 0.67
N ALA A 32 -11.83 8.81 1.35
CA ALA A 32 -11.85 9.06 2.79
C ALA A 32 -12.33 10.48 3.15
N GLY A 33 -12.63 11.33 2.16
CA GLY A 33 -13.01 12.72 2.40
C GLY A 33 -11.85 13.60 2.83
N LEU A 34 -10.62 13.25 2.45
CA LEU A 34 -9.40 13.90 2.89
C LEU A 34 -8.58 14.46 1.72
N ASP A 35 -9.25 14.98 0.68
CA ASP A 35 -8.57 15.46 -0.53
C ASP A 35 -7.45 16.45 -0.24
N ASP A 36 -7.64 17.34 0.73
CA ASP A 36 -6.67 18.39 1.05
C ASP A 36 -5.48 17.88 1.89
N ALA A 37 -5.48 16.62 2.28
CA ALA A 37 -4.42 16.03 3.09
C ALA A 37 -3.30 15.41 2.25
N PHE A 38 -3.35 15.55 0.93
CA PHE A 38 -2.38 14.90 0.04
C PHE A 38 -0.95 15.37 0.29
N VAL A 39 -0.04 14.39 0.39
CA VAL A 39 1.42 14.60 0.48
C VAL A 39 2.05 13.75 -0.62
N PRO A 40 2.83 14.35 -1.54
CA PRO A 40 3.48 13.59 -2.60
C PRO A 40 4.53 12.61 -2.06
N LEU A 41 4.79 11.54 -2.81
CA LEU A 41 5.73 10.50 -2.39
C LEU A 41 7.12 11.05 -2.10
N GLU A 42 7.56 12.04 -2.86
CA GLU A 42 8.86 12.69 -2.64
C GLU A 42 9.03 13.12 -1.19
N GLN A 43 7.98 13.65 -0.58
CA GLN A 43 7.98 14.10 0.80
C GLN A 43 7.63 12.96 1.76
N ALA A 44 6.62 12.17 1.43
CA ALA A 44 6.16 11.07 2.29
C ALA A 44 7.23 10.01 2.48
N ALA A 45 8.01 9.70 1.44
CA ALA A 45 9.07 8.71 1.51
C ALA A 45 10.13 9.08 2.55
N VAL A 46 10.43 10.38 2.66
CA VAL A 46 11.37 10.88 3.67
C VAL A 46 10.73 10.87 5.05
N ASN A 47 9.51 11.40 5.16
CA ASN A 47 8.82 11.54 6.45
C ASN A 47 8.52 10.20 7.10
N GLU A 48 8.20 9.17 6.31
CA GLU A 48 7.75 7.88 6.81
C GLU A 48 8.73 6.74 6.55
N GLY A 49 9.94 7.06 6.07
CA GLY A 49 11.01 6.08 5.92
C GLY A 49 10.74 4.96 4.93
N LEU A 50 10.29 5.29 3.71
CA LEU A 50 10.00 4.28 2.69
C LEU A 50 11.13 3.26 2.51
N PHE A 51 12.37 3.75 2.41
CA PHE A 51 13.51 2.89 2.12
C PHE A 51 14.11 2.22 3.36
N ASP A 52 13.50 2.38 4.52
CA ASP A 52 13.80 1.55 5.68
C ASP A 52 13.11 0.18 5.56
N TYR A 53 12.15 0.08 4.66
CA TYR A 53 11.44 -1.16 4.34
C TYR A 53 12.05 -1.85 3.12
N THR A 54 11.69 -3.11 2.92
CA THR A 54 11.97 -3.81 1.66
C THR A 54 10.96 -3.32 0.63
N VAL A 55 11.45 -2.79 -0.49
CA VAL A 55 10.58 -2.26 -1.55
C VAL A 55 10.67 -3.15 -2.78
N CYS A 56 9.53 -3.61 -3.26
CA CYS A 56 9.41 -4.40 -4.48
C CYS A 56 8.42 -3.76 -5.44
N VAL A 57 8.65 -3.96 -6.73
CA VAL A 57 7.77 -3.44 -7.78
C VAL A 57 7.14 -4.58 -8.55
N ALA A 58 5.92 -4.35 -9.04
CA ALA A 58 5.19 -5.28 -9.88
C ALA A 58 5.19 -4.75 -11.31
N LEU A 59 5.42 -5.65 -12.28
CA LEU A 59 5.51 -5.30 -13.69
C LEU A 59 4.53 -6.12 -14.53
N ILE A 60 3.94 -5.47 -15.52
CA ILE A 60 3.18 -6.10 -16.59
C ILE A 60 3.81 -5.64 -17.90
N ASN A 61 4.24 -6.58 -18.75
CA ASN A 61 4.91 -6.26 -20.02
C ASN A 61 6.07 -5.28 -19.85
N ASP A 62 6.92 -5.53 -18.84
CA ASP A 62 8.09 -4.71 -18.49
C ASP A 62 7.77 -3.30 -17.99
N ASN A 63 6.50 -2.98 -17.77
CA ASN A 63 6.10 -1.69 -17.20
C ASN A 63 5.77 -1.84 -15.72
N VAL A 64 6.32 -0.97 -14.89
CA VAL A 64 6.01 -0.95 -13.46
C VAL A 64 4.57 -0.46 -13.28
N VAL A 65 3.74 -1.26 -12.63
CA VAL A 65 2.30 -0.99 -12.43
C VAL A 65 1.90 -0.96 -10.96
N GLY A 66 2.82 -1.23 -10.05
CA GLY A 66 2.54 -1.18 -8.62
C GLY A 66 3.80 -1.38 -7.81
N PHE A 67 3.71 -1.11 -6.51
CA PHE A 67 4.81 -1.39 -5.60
C PHE A 67 4.31 -1.68 -4.19
N VAL A 68 5.15 -2.33 -3.41
CA VAL A 68 4.89 -2.63 -2.01
C VAL A 68 6.14 -2.34 -1.20
N ALA A 69 5.96 -1.81 0.01
CA ALA A 69 7.04 -1.67 0.98
C ALA A 69 6.61 -2.40 2.26
N TYR A 70 7.46 -3.27 2.76
CA TYR A 70 7.11 -4.14 3.87
C TYR A 70 8.33 -4.48 4.74
N SER A 71 8.04 -4.87 5.98
CA SER A 71 9.00 -5.48 6.89
C SER A 71 8.51 -6.91 7.18
N ASP A 72 9.22 -7.63 8.04
CA ASP A 72 8.83 -9.02 8.36
C ASP A 72 7.46 -9.12 9.04
N ASP A 73 6.98 -8.04 9.64
CA ASP A 73 5.73 -8.04 10.40
C ASP A 73 4.64 -7.11 9.87
N GLU A 74 4.95 -6.28 8.86
CA GLU A 74 3.94 -5.29 8.41
C GLU A 74 4.04 -5.00 6.91
N ILE A 75 2.87 -4.75 6.31
CA ILE A 75 2.77 -4.17 4.97
C ILE A 75 2.55 -2.67 5.20
N ALA A 76 3.56 -1.86 4.87
CA ALA A 76 3.53 -0.44 5.15
C ALA A 76 2.97 0.41 4.00
N TRP A 77 3.24 0.01 2.76
CA TRP A 77 2.83 0.74 1.56
C TRP A 77 2.46 -0.27 0.48
N LEU A 78 1.30 -0.08 -0.14
CA LEU A 78 0.85 -0.90 -1.26
C LEU A 78 0.05 -0.01 -2.20
N TYR A 79 0.57 0.20 -3.40
CA TYR A 79 -0.08 1.05 -4.41
C TYR A 79 -0.03 0.40 -5.77
N VAL A 80 -1.14 0.51 -6.50
CA VAL A 80 -1.30 0.00 -7.86
C VAL A 80 -1.71 1.16 -8.75
N ALA A 81 -1.12 1.23 -9.95
CA ALA A 81 -1.48 2.27 -10.92
C ALA A 81 -2.99 2.19 -11.19
N PRO A 82 -3.72 3.32 -11.13
CA PRO A 82 -5.18 3.30 -11.31
C PRO A 82 -5.64 2.64 -12.61
N ASP A 83 -4.87 2.78 -13.69
CA ASP A 83 -5.21 2.17 -14.98
C ASP A 83 -4.87 0.68 -15.07
N SER A 84 -4.21 0.13 -14.05
CA SER A 84 -3.82 -1.28 -13.99
C SER A 84 -4.56 -2.04 -12.90
N MET A 85 -5.60 -1.45 -12.31
CA MET A 85 -6.40 -2.11 -11.27
C MET A 85 -7.27 -3.23 -11.88
N ARG A 86 -7.70 -4.16 -11.02
CA ARG A 86 -8.53 -5.32 -11.39
C ARG A 86 -7.81 -6.34 -12.26
N GLN A 87 -6.47 -6.32 -12.27
CA GLN A 87 -5.66 -7.31 -12.98
C GLN A 87 -4.90 -8.24 -12.03
N GLY A 88 -5.19 -8.14 -10.72
CA GLY A 88 -4.56 -8.98 -9.72
C GLY A 88 -3.21 -8.49 -9.22
N VAL A 89 -2.83 -7.24 -9.54
CA VAL A 89 -1.54 -6.68 -9.11
C VAL A 89 -1.45 -6.58 -7.59
N GLY A 90 -2.48 -6.04 -6.94
CA GLY A 90 -2.53 -5.93 -5.49
C GLY A 90 -2.42 -7.29 -4.81
N LYS A 91 -3.17 -8.27 -5.29
CA LYS A 91 -3.11 -9.64 -4.75
C LYS A 91 -1.73 -10.25 -4.90
N SER A 92 -1.10 -10.05 -6.07
CA SER A 92 0.25 -10.57 -6.32
C SER A 92 1.27 -9.96 -5.36
N LEU A 93 1.16 -8.65 -5.11
CA LEU A 93 2.05 -7.97 -4.18
C LEU A 93 1.86 -8.47 -2.74
N ILE A 94 0.61 -8.65 -2.30
CA ILE A 94 0.31 -9.19 -0.97
C ILE A 94 0.85 -10.61 -0.84
N MET A 95 0.63 -11.46 -1.83
CA MET A 95 1.14 -12.84 -1.83
C MET A 95 2.67 -12.87 -1.75
N HIS A 96 3.32 -11.95 -2.46
CA HIS A 96 4.77 -11.83 -2.41
C HIS A 96 5.26 -11.54 -0.99
N VAL A 97 4.59 -10.62 -0.29
CA VAL A 97 4.94 -10.30 1.10
C VAL A 97 4.73 -11.53 2.00
N ILE A 98 3.59 -12.20 1.85
CA ILE A 98 3.30 -13.40 2.66
C ILE A 98 4.37 -14.47 2.45
N GLU A 99 4.79 -14.69 1.21
CA GLU A 99 5.79 -15.71 0.88
C GLU A 99 7.21 -15.35 1.30
N ASN A 100 7.49 -14.06 1.54
CA ASN A 100 8.84 -13.58 1.85
C ASN A 100 8.99 -13.06 3.28
N THR A 101 8.02 -13.32 4.15
CA THR A 101 8.07 -12.94 5.55
C THR A 101 7.79 -14.14 6.43
N THR A 102 8.23 -14.10 7.69
CA THR A 102 8.08 -15.22 8.61
C THR A 102 7.24 -14.89 9.85
N HIS A 103 7.22 -13.61 10.25
CA HIS A 103 6.44 -13.20 11.41
C HIS A 103 4.93 -13.29 11.13
N ARG A 104 4.17 -13.78 12.10
CA ARG A 104 2.70 -13.89 12.00
C ARG A 104 2.05 -13.40 13.29
N PRO A 105 0.94 -12.67 13.22
CA PRO A 105 0.28 -12.23 11.98
C PRO A 105 0.97 -11.03 11.36
N LEU A 106 0.85 -10.89 10.05
CA LEU A 106 1.22 -9.64 9.38
C LEU A 106 0.16 -8.58 9.72
N GLU A 107 0.61 -7.34 9.83
CA GLU A 107 -0.24 -6.20 10.17
C GLU A 107 -0.20 -5.15 9.08
N LEU A 108 -1.25 -4.35 8.99
CA LEU A 108 -1.32 -3.19 8.10
C LEU A 108 -2.39 -2.22 8.57
N GLU A 109 -2.40 -1.03 7.98
CA GLU A 109 -3.41 0.00 8.25
C GLU A 109 -4.05 0.46 6.95
N VAL A 110 -5.37 0.71 6.98
CA VAL A 110 -6.13 1.21 5.83
C VAL A 110 -6.97 2.40 6.28
N LEU A 111 -6.93 3.50 5.53
CA LEU A 111 -7.78 4.66 5.82
C LEU A 111 -9.25 4.27 5.82
N ALA A 112 -9.99 4.73 6.84
CA ALA A 112 -11.43 4.54 6.89
C ALA A 112 -12.07 5.23 5.66
N GLY A 113 -12.93 4.51 4.96
CA GLY A 113 -13.54 4.99 3.72
C GLY A 113 -12.91 4.40 2.46
N ASN A 114 -11.71 3.83 2.57
CA ASN A 114 -11.06 3.18 1.43
C ASN A 114 -11.57 1.74 1.30
N TYR A 115 -12.82 1.60 0.87
CA TYR A 115 -13.48 0.30 0.76
C TYR A 115 -12.81 -0.67 -0.23
N PRO A 116 -12.30 -0.22 -1.40
CA PRO A 116 -11.60 -1.15 -2.29
C PRO A 116 -10.40 -1.82 -1.64
N ALA A 117 -9.61 -1.07 -0.86
CA ALA A 117 -8.46 -1.64 -0.15
C ALA A 117 -8.91 -2.59 0.96
N LEU A 118 -9.92 -2.19 1.74
CA LEU A 118 -10.48 -3.05 2.79
C LEU A 118 -10.95 -4.37 2.19
N TYR A 119 -11.70 -4.33 1.09
CA TYR A 119 -12.18 -5.52 0.42
C TYR A 119 -11.03 -6.42 -0.05
N LEU A 120 -10.00 -5.82 -0.66
CA LEU A 120 -8.83 -6.57 -1.13
C LEU A 120 -8.15 -7.31 0.03
N TYR A 121 -7.87 -6.60 1.12
CA TYR A 121 -7.19 -7.23 2.26
C TYR A 121 -8.06 -8.30 2.91
N GLU A 122 -9.37 -8.05 3.04
CA GLU A 122 -10.28 -9.07 3.58
C GLU A 122 -10.29 -10.33 2.73
N THR A 123 -10.28 -10.21 1.39
CA THR A 123 -10.23 -11.38 0.51
C THR A 123 -8.90 -12.12 0.62
N MET A 124 -7.85 -11.45 1.09
CA MET A 124 -6.52 -12.05 1.27
C MET A 124 -6.30 -12.58 2.70
N GLY A 125 -7.34 -12.61 3.52
CA GLY A 125 -7.28 -13.23 4.84
C GLY A 125 -6.97 -12.28 5.99
N PHE A 126 -7.10 -10.97 5.78
CA PHE A 126 -6.94 -9.97 6.84
C PHE A 126 -8.29 -9.56 7.42
N GLU A 127 -8.28 -9.10 8.66
CA GLU A 127 -9.48 -8.58 9.33
C GLU A 127 -9.13 -7.33 10.12
N THR A 128 -10.12 -6.44 10.26
CA THR A 128 -9.98 -5.27 11.11
C THR A 128 -10.11 -5.69 12.57
N ILE A 129 -9.08 -5.43 13.36
CA ILE A 129 -9.10 -5.72 14.79
C ILE A 129 -9.45 -4.50 15.62
N GLU A 130 -9.24 -3.31 15.08
CA GLU A 130 -9.49 -2.06 15.79
C GLU A 130 -9.58 -0.91 14.78
N ILE A 131 -10.38 0.09 15.08
CA ILE A 131 -10.39 1.34 14.33
C ILE A 131 -9.69 2.37 15.20
N CYS A 132 -8.54 2.85 14.72
CA CYS A 132 -7.66 3.75 15.45
C CYS A 132 -7.81 5.17 14.93
N SER A 133 -7.69 6.15 15.81
CA SER A 133 -7.69 7.57 15.45
C SER A 133 -6.29 8.13 15.63
N GLY A 134 -5.91 9.08 14.77
CA GLY A 134 -4.61 9.73 14.84
C GLY A 134 -4.56 10.94 13.95
N VAL A 135 -3.36 11.37 13.62
CA VAL A 135 -3.13 12.48 12.70
C VAL A 135 -2.36 11.99 11.50
N MET A 136 -2.52 12.69 10.37
CA MET A 136 -1.85 12.33 9.12
C MET A 136 -0.35 12.59 9.25
N PRO A 137 0.53 11.58 9.05
CA PRO A 137 1.97 11.81 9.07
C PRO A 137 2.37 12.87 8.05
N GLY A 138 3.15 13.85 8.49
CA GLY A 138 3.58 14.96 7.63
C GLY A 138 2.52 16.02 7.36
N ASN A 139 1.30 15.84 7.89
CA ASN A 139 0.20 16.77 7.70
C ASN A 139 -0.74 16.71 8.91
N GLU A 140 -0.20 17.04 10.09
CA GLU A 140 -0.80 16.78 11.40
C GLU A 140 -2.05 17.59 11.69
N SER A 141 -2.40 18.58 10.85
CA SER A 141 -3.66 19.31 10.98
C SER A 141 -4.87 18.44 10.61
N PHE A 142 -4.65 17.30 9.93
CA PHE A 142 -5.72 16.40 9.54
C PHE A 142 -5.81 15.23 10.50
N GLU A 143 -6.98 15.07 11.12
CA GLU A 143 -7.30 13.89 11.91
C GLU A 143 -7.74 12.78 10.95
N VAL A 144 -7.32 11.55 11.24
CA VAL A 144 -7.65 10.39 10.40
C VAL A 144 -8.12 9.25 11.27
N LYS A 145 -8.96 8.40 10.70
CA LYS A 145 -9.29 7.09 11.27
C LYS A 145 -8.78 6.03 10.33
N VAL A 146 -8.18 4.99 10.90
CA VAL A 146 -7.64 3.87 10.14
C VAL A 146 -8.15 2.57 10.69
N HIS A 147 -8.35 1.59 9.81
CA HIS A 147 -8.58 0.22 10.20
C HIS A 147 -7.22 -0.41 10.46
N CYS A 148 -6.99 -0.82 11.70
CA CYS A 148 -5.81 -1.60 12.04
C CYS A 148 -6.16 -3.06 11.75
N MET A 149 -5.51 -3.63 10.74
CA MET A 149 -5.81 -4.98 10.26
C MET A 149 -4.67 -5.94 10.51
N GLN A 150 -5.00 -7.21 10.68
CA GLN A 150 -4.01 -8.28 10.74
C GLN A 150 -4.58 -9.54 10.13
N GLN A 151 -3.67 -10.47 9.76
CA GLN A 151 -4.08 -11.77 9.26
C GLN A 151 -4.91 -12.50 10.30
N LYS A 152 -5.95 -13.19 9.84
CA LYS A 152 -6.77 -14.04 10.71
C LYS A 152 -5.95 -15.21 11.23
N ASN A 153 -6.20 -15.60 12.45
CA ASN A 153 -5.66 -16.85 12.98
C ASN A 153 -6.46 -18.02 12.39
N ASP A 154 -5.75 -19.04 11.95
CA ASP A 154 -6.37 -20.28 11.49
C ASP A 154 -6.76 -21.17 12.67
#